data_858e6b41ad38e18df6c63d0b368a3906
#
_entry.id   858e6b41ad38e18df6c63d0b368a3906
#
_cell.length_a   1.000
_cell.length_b   1.000
_cell.length_c   1.000
_cell.angle_alpha   90.00
_cell.angle_beta   90.00
_cell.angle_gamma   90.00
#
_symmetry.space_group_name_H-M   'P 1'
#
loop_
_entity.id
_entity.type
_entity.pdbx_description
1 polymer ?
#
loop_
_entity_poly.entity_id
_entity_poly.type
_entity_poly.pdbx_seq_one_letter_code
_entity_poly.pdbx_strand_id
1 'polypeptide(L)'
;MNEKHSAIFKVSFYDISSVSVYTKVGRPKANLIVSSEGVELKTVGASLSESRSASGNFVDIEFSAKITDTSAGSEDLLLQCSYRYGVLVLHYTDGSKKLLGSVKTPIMMTYEKTGIPASFVLEVRGTQPEYAKFIT
;
A
#
# COMPACT_ATOMS: atom_id res chain seq x y z
N MET A 1 14.50 25.59 -5.89
CA MET A 1 13.45 24.98 -5.11
C MET A 1 13.85 23.58 -4.72
N ASN A 2 13.83 23.32 -3.47
CA ASN A 2 14.16 21.98 -2.98
C ASN A 2 12.91 21.15 -2.86
N GLU A 3 12.65 20.38 -3.90
CA GLU A 3 11.66 19.35 -3.78
C GLU A 3 12.24 18.22 -2.94
N LYS A 4 11.66 18.04 -1.79
CA LYS A 4 11.93 16.83 -1.03
C LYS A 4 11.15 15.70 -1.68
N HIS A 5 11.84 14.84 -2.39
CA HIS A 5 11.26 13.62 -2.86
C HIS A 5 11.14 12.66 -1.70
N SER A 6 9.94 12.56 -1.14
CA SER A 6 9.67 11.57 -0.12
C SER A 6 9.63 10.20 -0.76
N ALA A 7 10.39 9.27 -0.21
CA ALA A 7 10.39 7.88 -0.64
C ALA A 7 9.53 7.05 0.30
N ILE A 8 8.92 6.01 -0.23
CA ILE A 8 8.22 5.02 0.56
C ILE A 8 9.25 4.06 1.13
N PHE A 9 9.32 3.93 2.45
CA PHE A 9 10.31 3.06 3.09
C PHE A 9 9.70 1.88 3.84
N LYS A 10 8.39 1.91 4.07
CA LYS A 10 7.68 0.87 4.80
C LYS A 10 6.23 0.83 4.34
N VAL A 11 5.63 -0.34 4.37
CA VAL A 11 4.20 -0.51 4.14
C VAL A 11 3.59 -1.28 5.31
N SER A 12 2.33 -0.98 5.62
CA SER A 12 1.57 -1.70 6.64
C SER A 12 0.30 -2.23 5.99
N PHE A 13 0.05 -3.52 6.14
CA PHE A 13 -1.15 -4.16 5.63
C PHE A 13 -2.13 -4.41 6.78
N TYR A 14 -3.40 -4.10 6.56
CA TYR A 14 -4.49 -4.38 7.51
C TYR A 14 -5.55 -5.19 6.78
N ASP A 15 -5.94 -6.32 7.37
CA ASP A 15 -7.01 -7.15 6.83
C ASP A 15 -8.32 -6.38 6.78
N ILE A 16 -9.15 -6.64 5.75
CA ILE A 16 -10.40 -5.92 5.54
C ILE A 16 -11.35 -6.01 6.73
N SER A 17 -11.31 -7.12 7.47
CA SER A 17 -12.18 -7.34 8.62
C SER A 17 -11.82 -6.47 9.83
N SER A 18 -10.63 -5.88 9.85
CA SER A 18 -10.13 -5.11 10.99
C SER A 18 -10.09 -3.61 10.75
N VAL A 19 -10.61 -3.12 9.62
CA VAL A 19 -10.48 -1.70 9.25
C VAL A 19 -11.82 -1.01 9.10
N SER A 20 -11.82 0.27 9.44
CA SER A 20 -12.86 1.22 9.08
C SER A 20 -12.19 2.45 8.48
N VAL A 21 -12.69 2.90 7.34
CA VAL A 21 -12.14 4.04 6.64
C VAL A 21 -13.23 5.09 6.47
N TYR A 22 -12.95 6.29 6.95
CA TYR A 22 -13.85 7.43 6.82
C TYR A 22 -13.24 8.45 5.88
N THR A 23 -13.87 8.64 4.73
CA THR A 23 -13.44 9.61 3.73
C THR A 23 -14.60 10.49 3.31
N LYS A 24 -14.26 11.71 2.88
CA LYS A 24 -15.21 12.59 2.18
C LYS A 24 -14.72 12.74 0.75
N VAL A 25 -15.65 12.60 -0.20
CA VAL A 25 -15.36 12.78 -1.62
C VAL A 25 -14.77 14.17 -1.85
N GLY A 26 -13.70 14.24 -2.63
CA GLY A 26 -13.01 15.49 -2.93
C GLY A 26 -12.08 16.00 -1.83
N ARG A 27 -11.93 15.28 -0.72
CA ARG A 27 -10.99 15.64 0.33
C ARG A 27 -9.71 14.80 0.23
N PRO A 28 -8.53 15.39 0.43
CA PRO A 28 -7.26 14.66 0.25
C PRO A 28 -6.91 13.76 1.44
N LYS A 29 -7.66 13.81 2.53
CA LYS A 29 -7.35 13.08 3.76
C LYS A 29 -8.43 12.06 4.10
N ALA A 30 -8.00 10.97 4.71
CA ALA A 30 -8.86 9.90 5.19
C ALA A 30 -8.55 9.59 6.65
N ASN A 31 -9.56 9.13 7.39
CA ASN A 31 -9.39 8.58 8.73
C ASN A 31 -9.39 7.06 8.65
N LEU A 32 -8.35 6.44 9.14
CA LEU A 32 -8.23 5.00 9.22
C LEU A 32 -8.33 4.57 10.68
N ILE A 33 -9.27 3.68 10.96
CA ILE A 33 -9.43 3.06 12.28
C ILE A 33 -9.20 1.57 12.12
N VAL A 34 -8.29 1.02 12.90
CA VAL A 34 -7.97 -0.41 12.87
C VAL A 34 -8.24 -1.04 14.22
N SER A 35 -8.75 -2.27 14.22
CA SER A 35 -9.05 -3.03 15.44
C SER A 35 -7.99 -4.08 15.76
N SER A 36 -7.00 -4.26 14.90
CA SER A 36 -5.90 -5.19 15.11
C SER A 36 -4.60 -4.59 14.62
N GLU A 37 -3.47 -5.18 15.03
CA GLU A 37 -2.18 -4.78 14.52
C GLU A 37 -2.02 -5.17 13.05
N GLY A 38 -1.45 -4.28 12.26
CA GLY A 38 -1.11 -4.54 10.88
C GLY A 38 0.19 -5.32 10.73
N VAL A 39 0.41 -5.83 9.54
CA VAL A 39 1.70 -6.45 9.18
C VAL A 39 2.57 -5.37 8.56
N GLU A 40 3.70 -5.07 9.18
CA GLU A 40 4.65 -4.07 8.69
C GLU A 40 5.77 -4.74 7.89
N LEU A 41 6.07 -4.17 6.72
CA LEU A 41 7.12 -4.65 5.83
C LEU A 41 8.02 -3.48 5.44
N LYS A 42 9.32 -3.63 5.67
CA LYS A 42 10.30 -2.64 5.22
C LYS A 42 10.58 -2.85 3.74
N THR A 43 10.50 -1.78 2.97
CA THR A 43 10.63 -1.84 1.52
C THR A 43 11.74 -0.93 1.00
N VAL A 44 12.25 -1.27 -0.17
CA VAL A 44 13.16 -0.44 -0.94
C VAL A 44 12.66 -0.37 -2.38
N GLY A 45 13.01 0.68 -3.09
CA GLY A 45 12.64 0.84 -4.49
C GLY A 45 11.13 0.85 -4.73
N ALA A 46 10.37 1.34 -3.77
CA ALA A 46 8.91 1.37 -3.86
C ALA A 46 8.45 2.50 -4.79
N SER A 47 7.44 2.20 -5.59
CA SER A 47 6.82 3.20 -6.47
C SER A 47 5.32 3.03 -6.53
N LEU A 48 4.61 4.14 -6.52
CA LEU A 48 3.16 4.20 -6.68
C LEU A 48 2.84 4.97 -7.96
N SER A 49 2.09 4.34 -8.85
CA SER A 49 1.58 4.96 -10.06
C SER A 49 0.07 5.02 -9.99
N GLU A 50 -0.47 6.20 -10.19
CA GLU A 50 -1.92 6.42 -10.18
C GLU A 50 -2.31 7.15 -11.46
N SER A 51 -3.29 6.61 -12.19
CA SER A 51 -3.79 7.25 -13.39
C SER A 51 -5.31 7.17 -13.47
N ARG A 52 -5.93 8.31 -13.78
CA ARG A 52 -7.38 8.35 -13.94
C ARG A 52 -7.77 7.66 -15.23
N SER A 53 -8.82 6.83 -15.16
CA SER A 53 -9.33 6.13 -16.35
C SER A 53 -9.82 7.12 -17.40
N ALA A 54 -9.90 6.66 -18.66
CA ALA A 54 -10.37 7.48 -19.77
C ALA A 54 -11.81 7.99 -19.55
N SER A 55 -12.64 7.23 -18.85
CA SER A 55 -13.99 7.66 -18.49
C SER A 55 -14.03 8.66 -17.33
N GLY A 56 -12.93 8.82 -16.60
CA GLY A 56 -12.86 9.67 -15.41
C GLY A 56 -13.53 9.11 -14.17
N ASN A 57 -14.09 7.91 -14.23
CA ASN A 57 -14.91 7.34 -13.14
C ASN A 57 -14.09 6.68 -12.03
N PHE A 58 -12.85 6.28 -12.32
CA PHE A 58 -12.00 5.65 -11.33
C PHE A 58 -10.52 5.88 -11.65
N VAL A 59 -9.69 5.57 -10.66
CA VAL A 59 -8.23 5.70 -10.75
C VAL A 59 -7.63 4.31 -10.75
N ASP A 60 -6.78 4.03 -11.74
CA ASP A 60 -5.99 2.81 -11.79
C ASP A 60 -4.75 2.98 -10.91
N ILE A 61 -4.48 1.98 -10.08
CA ILE A 61 -3.37 1.99 -9.13
C ILE A 61 -2.43 0.86 -9.45
N GLU A 62 -1.15 1.17 -9.51
CA GLU A 62 -0.07 0.19 -9.53
C GLU A 62 0.96 0.57 -8.48
N PHE A 63 1.20 -0.34 -7.55
CA PHE A 63 2.23 -0.20 -6.54
C PHE A 63 3.20 -1.37 -6.63
N SER A 64 4.49 -1.10 -6.57
CA SER A 64 5.50 -2.13 -6.49
C SER A 64 6.59 -1.72 -5.50
N ALA A 65 7.18 -2.72 -4.85
CA ALA A 65 8.27 -2.51 -3.91
C ALA A 65 9.11 -3.78 -3.79
N LYS A 66 10.32 -3.64 -3.29
CA LYS A 66 11.21 -4.79 -3.02
C LYS A 66 11.44 -4.94 -1.53
N ILE A 67 11.54 -6.18 -1.09
CA ILE A 67 11.99 -6.54 0.24
C ILE A 67 13.27 -7.34 0.07
N THR A 68 14.37 -6.81 0.59
CA THR A 68 15.69 -7.44 0.46
C THR A 68 15.94 -8.51 1.50
N ASP A 69 15.22 -8.47 2.61
CA ASP A 69 15.28 -9.49 3.64
C ASP A 69 14.49 -10.72 3.20
N THR A 70 15.16 -11.78 2.81
CA THR A 70 14.54 -13.04 2.37
C THR A 70 14.58 -14.13 3.44
N SER A 71 14.72 -13.74 4.71
CA SER A 71 14.68 -14.67 5.83
C SER A 71 13.30 -15.33 5.97
N ALA A 72 13.25 -16.43 6.71
CA ALA A 72 12.01 -17.13 7.01
C ALA A 72 10.99 -16.22 7.73
N GLY A 73 11.48 -15.34 8.60
CA GLY A 73 10.61 -14.37 9.28
C GLY A 73 9.95 -13.39 8.32
N SER A 74 10.67 -12.90 7.33
CA SER A 74 10.15 -12.01 6.30
C SER A 74 9.11 -12.71 5.44
N GLU A 75 9.41 -13.95 5.03
CA GLU A 75 8.48 -14.75 4.23
C GLU A 75 7.19 -15.05 5.01
N ASP A 76 7.29 -15.34 6.31
CA ASP A 76 6.11 -15.55 7.16
C ASP A 76 5.21 -14.31 7.20
N LEU A 77 5.79 -13.11 7.31
CA LEU A 77 5.03 -11.88 7.25
C LEU A 77 4.30 -11.71 5.92
N LEU A 78 4.98 -12.04 4.82
CA LEU A 78 4.38 -11.98 3.49
C LEU A 78 3.23 -12.96 3.33
N LEU A 79 3.37 -14.16 3.88
CA LEU A 79 2.30 -15.16 3.86
C LEU A 79 1.08 -14.72 4.68
N GLN A 80 1.29 -13.93 5.73
CA GLN A 80 0.20 -13.41 6.55
C GLN A 80 -0.62 -12.33 5.85
N CYS A 81 -0.01 -11.56 4.95
CA CYS A 81 -0.67 -10.40 4.36
C CYS A 81 -0.91 -10.49 2.86
N SER A 82 -0.28 -11.42 2.15
CA SER A 82 -0.45 -11.55 0.70
C SER A 82 -1.66 -12.41 0.35
N TYR A 83 -2.23 -12.13 -0.84
CA TYR A 83 -3.40 -12.85 -1.35
C TYR A 83 -4.63 -12.72 -0.47
N ARG A 84 -4.71 -11.62 0.28
CA ARG A 84 -5.86 -11.28 1.12
C ARG A 84 -6.34 -9.88 0.77
N TYR A 85 -7.64 -9.66 0.87
CA TYR A 85 -8.19 -8.33 0.69
C TYR A 85 -8.00 -7.50 1.95
N GLY A 86 -7.59 -6.27 1.75
CA GLY A 86 -7.36 -5.36 2.85
C GLY A 86 -7.02 -3.97 2.36
N VAL A 87 -6.39 -3.21 3.23
CA VAL A 87 -5.87 -1.89 2.91
C VAL A 87 -4.38 -1.83 3.18
N LEU A 88 -3.67 -1.02 2.42
CA LEU A 88 -2.23 -0.86 2.54
C LEU A 88 -1.93 0.59 2.89
N VAL A 89 -1.13 0.79 3.92
CA VAL A 89 -0.65 2.11 4.31
C VAL A 89 0.79 2.27 3.85
N LEU A 90 1.04 3.30 3.04
CA LEU A 90 2.37 3.62 2.54
C LEU A 90 3.00 4.68 3.44
N HIS A 91 4.13 4.34 4.05
CA HIS A 91 4.87 5.25 4.93
C HIS A 91 5.98 5.95 4.16
N TYR A 92 5.93 7.26 4.10
CA TYR A 92 6.93 8.08 3.42
C TYR A 92 7.98 8.60 4.40
N THR A 93 9.17 8.88 3.88
CA THR A 93 10.30 9.33 4.70
C THR A 93 10.08 10.70 5.34
N ASP A 94 9.16 11.50 4.82
CA ASP A 94 8.80 12.80 5.42
C ASP A 94 7.78 12.69 6.56
N GLY A 95 7.39 11.47 6.94
CA GLY A 95 6.41 11.22 7.98
C GLY A 95 4.97 11.13 7.51
N SER A 96 4.69 11.46 6.24
CA SER A 96 3.34 11.33 5.72
C SER A 96 3.00 9.88 5.43
N LYS A 97 1.70 9.57 5.37
CA LYS A 97 1.19 8.25 5.09
C LYS A 97 0.05 8.35 4.09
N LYS A 98 0.04 7.46 3.11
CA LYS A 98 -1.08 7.33 2.16
C LYS A 98 -1.77 5.99 2.32
N LEU A 99 -3.07 5.98 2.07
CA LEU A 99 -3.90 4.79 2.17
C LEU A 99 -4.25 4.28 0.77
N LEU A 100 -3.95 3.02 0.50
CA LEU A 100 -4.43 2.31 -0.70
C LEU A 100 -5.56 1.38 -0.29
N GLY A 101 -6.68 1.49 -0.99
CA GLY A 101 -7.84 0.65 -0.76
C GLY A 101 -8.79 1.20 0.29
N SER A 102 -9.94 0.57 0.38
CA SER A 102 -10.96 0.89 1.36
C SER A 102 -11.83 -0.34 1.59
N VAL A 103 -12.80 -0.26 2.50
CA VAL A 103 -13.72 -1.37 2.74
C VAL A 103 -14.53 -1.69 1.49
N LYS A 104 -14.90 -0.69 0.70
CA LYS A 104 -15.66 -0.87 -0.55
C LYS A 104 -14.80 -1.29 -1.73
N THR A 105 -13.55 -0.83 -1.76
CA THR A 105 -12.60 -1.15 -2.82
C THR A 105 -11.30 -1.63 -2.21
N PRO A 106 -11.30 -2.83 -1.59
CA PRO A 106 -10.08 -3.35 -0.97
C PRO A 106 -9.03 -3.69 -2.02
N ILE A 107 -7.78 -3.71 -1.59
CA ILE A 107 -6.67 -4.14 -2.42
C ILE A 107 -6.23 -5.55 -2.03
N MET A 108 -5.53 -6.19 -2.94
CA MET A 108 -4.85 -7.46 -2.68
C MET A 108 -3.39 -7.30 -3.09
N MET A 109 -2.49 -7.65 -2.18
CA MET A 109 -1.06 -7.63 -2.44
C MET A 109 -0.58 -9.03 -2.82
N THR A 110 0.29 -9.11 -3.83
CA THR A 110 0.95 -10.34 -4.24
C THR A 110 2.45 -10.16 -4.13
N TYR A 111 3.18 -11.28 -4.07
CA TYR A 111 4.63 -11.22 -4.06
C TYR A 111 5.26 -12.36 -4.86
N GLU A 112 6.47 -12.12 -5.32
CA GLU A 112 7.31 -13.11 -5.96
C GLU A 112 8.72 -13.03 -5.40
N LYS A 113 9.40 -14.15 -5.33
CA LYS A 113 10.82 -14.21 -5.00
C LYS A 113 11.61 -14.26 -6.28
N THR A 114 12.52 -13.31 -6.48
CA THR A 114 13.24 -13.17 -7.75
C THR A 114 14.62 -12.55 -7.54
N GLY A 115 15.47 -12.70 -8.53
CA GLY A 115 16.75 -12.00 -8.59
C GLY A 115 17.92 -12.76 -7.97
N ILE A 116 19.12 -12.25 -8.25
CA ILE A 116 20.38 -12.70 -7.66
C ILE A 116 21.17 -11.43 -7.28
N PRO A 117 21.31 -11.13 -5.97
CA PRO A 117 20.74 -11.85 -4.82
C PRO A 117 19.22 -11.82 -4.80
N ALA A 118 18.63 -12.83 -4.17
CA ALA A 118 17.18 -12.96 -4.11
C ALA A 118 16.54 -11.81 -3.34
N SER A 119 15.37 -11.40 -3.80
CA SER A 119 14.54 -10.44 -3.11
C SER A 119 13.08 -10.80 -3.32
N PHE A 120 12.19 -10.29 -2.47
CA PHE A 120 10.76 -10.37 -2.71
C PHE A 120 10.32 -9.10 -3.45
N VAL A 121 9.49 -9.27 -4.48
CA VAL A 121 8.87 -8.16 -5.19
C VAL A 121 7.39 -8.16 -4.83
N LEU A 122 6.93 -7.07 -4.24
CA LEU A 122 5.52 -6.85 -3.90
C LEU A 122 4.84 -6.12 -5.05
N GLU A 123 3.62 -6.52 -5.35
CA GLU A 123 2.79 -5.82 -6.33
C GLU A 123 1.36 -5.67 -5.82
N VAL A 124 0.79 -4.50 -6.07
CA VAL A 124 -0.63 -4.21 -5.84
C VAL A 124 -1.15 -3.56 -7.11
N ARG A 125 -2.22 -4.12 -7.67
CA ARG A 125 -2.93 -3.55 -8.81
C ARG A 125 -4.40 -3.50 -8.51
N GLY A 126 -5.05 -2.41 -8.87
CA GLY A 126 -6.46 -2.27 -8.65
C GLY A 126 -6.99 -0.93 -9.12
N THR A 127 -8.24 -0.69 -8.78
CA THR A 127 -8.93 0.55 -9.09
C THR A 127 -9.62 1.06 -7.85
N GLN A 128 -9.72 2.37 -7.74
CA GLN A 128 -10.48 3.01 -6.67
C GLN A 128 -11.10 4.31 -7.20
N PRO A 129 -12.14 4.86 -6.52
CA PRO A 129 -12.86 6.03 -7.04
C PRO A 129 -12.02 7.29 -7.13
N GLU A 130 -11.02 7.43 -6.26
CA GLU A 130 -10.18 8.62 -6.18
C GLU A 130 -8.72 8.25 -5.99
N TYR A 131 -7.82 9.21 -6.16
CA TYR A 131 -6.41 9.03 -5.83
C TYR A 131 -6.24 8.64 -4.36
N ALA A 132 -5.13 7.93 -4.06
CA ALA A 132 -4.81 7.55 -2.69
C ALA A 132 -4.76 8.78 -1.78
N LYS A 133 -5.39 8.67 -0.61
CA LYS A 133 -5.52 9.80 0.31
C LYS A 133 -4.51 9.71 1.43
N PHE A 134 -4.05 10.87 1.88
CA PHE A 134 -3.22 10.95 3.09
C PHE A 134 -4.05 10.56 4.32
N ILE A 135 -3.41 9.95 5.29
CA ILE A 135 -4.04 9.61 6.57
C ILE A 135 -3.83 10.77 7.53
N THR A 136 -4.92 11.20 8.16
CA THR A 136 -4.88 12.20 9.23
C THR A 136 -4.42 11.61 10.55
#